data_bababb7c5ac885a117c40317af59b4cd
#
_entry.id   bababb7c5ac885a117c40317af59b4cd
#
_cell.length_a   1.000
_cell.length_b   1.000
_cell.length_c   1.000
_cell.angle_alpha   90.00
_cell.angle_beta   90.00
_cell.angle_gamma   90.00
#
_symmetry.space_group_name_H-M   'P 1'
#
loop_
_entity.id
_entity.type
_entity.pdbx_description
1 polymer ?
#
loop_
_entity_poly.entity_id
_entity_poly.type
_entity_poly.pdbx_seq_one_letter_code
_entity_poly.pdbx_strand_id
1 'polypeptide(L)'
;MIQSKNKNELKRHQKHKYRKIYLSFIGVVAAIFIAIVASPYWTGKSIDTEQTVNVVTGNSSFHLANSIYNKQSGKMLLEYYLGDSTDVTSTSDDSDLSNLKYATRVVNMSRGGEDGEELAIKSQKINNHFLVIEVSGIKNGFGDLKIDILPQKVNKRVNMQDFSKNNYIEFFIKENKVDLTSSKVTKSYQNYILDYRQYLINWDKKKISKEQNTIKDAQATIQNSQNNLDSAKAKLEKVGDSQKENYQTQISSLENDISENKAAITQSQKAISKYEDTIRDIKDGDFDN
;
A
#
# COMPACT_ATOMS: atom_id res chain seq x y z
N MET A 1 -13.97 -70.04 -28.99
CA MET A 1 -14.30 -68.70 -29.58
C MET A 1 -14.67 -67.61 -28.57
N ILE A 2 -14.82 -67.92 -27.29
CA ILE A 2 -15.22 -67.00 -26.20
C ILE A 2 -14.04 -66.23 -25.60
N GLN A 3 -12.80 -66.76 -25.60
CA GLN A 3 -11.63 -66.10 -25.00
C GLN A 3 -11.09 -64.88 -25.78
N SER A 4 -11.34 -64.79 -27.09
CA SER A 4 -10.82 -63.67 -27.92
C SER A 4 -11.66 -62.37 -27.75
N LYS A 5 -12.95 -62.49 -27.46
CA LYS A 5 -13.82 -61.34 -27.23
C LYS A 5 -13.46 -60.59 -25.94
N ASN A 6 -13.19 -61.29 -24.86
CA ASN A 6 -12.82 -60.71 -23.57
C ASN A 6 -11.49 -59.90 -23.59
N LYS A 7 -10.53 -60.36 -24.39
CA LYS A 7 -9.21 -59.70 -24.54
C LYS A 7 -9.31 -58.37 -25.32
N ASN A 8 -10.24 -58.26 -26.24
CA ASN A 8 -10.45 -57.02 -27.01
C ASN A 8 -11.30 -55.96 -26.25
N GLU A 9 -12.19 -56.38 -25.38
CA GLU A 9 -12.93 -55.48 -24.49
C GLU A 9 -12.03 -54.90 -23.40
N LEU A 10 -11.17 -55.72 -22.78
CA LEU A 10 -10.16 -55.29 -21.80
C LEU A 10 -9.19 -54.27 -22.42
N LYS A 11 -8.72 -54.48 -23.65
CA LYS A 11 -7.86 -53.54 -24.37
C LYS A 11 -8.58 -52.23 -24.70
N ARG A 12 -9.87 -52.27 -25.04
CA ARG A 12 -10.70 -51.04 -25.24
C ARG A 12 -10.88 -50.26 -23.96
N HIS A 13 -11.19 -50.92 -22.83
CA HIS A 13 -11.34 -50.29 -21.54
C HIS A 13 -10.04 -49.64 -21.05
N GLN A 14 -8.89 -50.29 -21.22
CA GLN A 14 -7.58 -49.73 -20.91
C GLN A 14 -7.27 -48.49 -21.77
N LYS A 15 -7.55 -48.57 -23.11
CA LYS A 15 -7.32 -47.45 -24.01
C LYS A 15 -8.18 -46.22 -23.68
N HIS A 16 -9.41 -46.41 -23.23
CA HIS A 16 -10.28 -45.32 -22.77
C HIS A 16 -9.82 -44.71 -21.40
N LYS A 17 -9.30 -45.55 -20.50
CA LYS A 17 -8.77 -45.11 -19.23
C LYS A 17 -7.54 -44.25 -19.43
N TYR A 18 -6.58 -44.68 -20.23
CA TYR A 18 -5.37 -43.90 -20.54
C TYR A 18 -5.69 -42.63 -21.32
N ARG A 19 -6.67 -42.64 -22.22
CA ARG A 19 -7.13 -41.44 -22.93
C ARG A 19 -7.72 -40.41 -21.97
N LYS A 20 -8.49 -40.81 -20.96
CA LYS A 20 -9.04 -39.90 -19.96
C LYS A 20 -7.92 -39.30 -19.07
N ILE A 21 -6.94 -40.12 -18.65
CA ILE A 21 -5.78 -39.67 -17.88
C ILE A 21 -4.95 -38.67 -18.70
N TYR A 22 -4.71 -38.98 -19.98
CA TYR A 22 -3.94 -38.10 -20.86
C TYR A 22 -4.64 -36.77 -21.13
N LEU A 23 -5.96 -36.76 -21.35
CA LEU A 23 -6.75 -35.55 -21.52
C LEU A 23 -6.82 -34.72 -20.21
N SER A 24 -6.90 -35.38 -19.07
CA SER A 24 -6.84 -34.71 -17.78
C SER A 24 -5.48 -34.04 -17.55
N PHE A 25 -4.39 -34.71 -17.89
CA PHE A 25 -3.04 -34.16 -17.79
C PHE A 25 -2.83 -32.96 -18.73
N ILE A 26 -3.30 -33.07 -20.00
CA ILE A 26 -3.27 -31.93 -20.94
C ILE A 26 -4.11 -30.76 -20.40
N GLY A 27 -5.28 -31.01 -19.81
CA GLY A 27 -6.14 -29.99 -19.20
C GLY A 27 -5.43 -29.26 -18.04
N VAL A 28 -4.72 -29.99 -17.18
CA VAL A 28 -3.96 -29.39 -16.07
C VAL A 28 -2.78 -28.55 -16.60
N VAL A 29 -2.03 -29.06 -17.59
CA VAL A 29 -0.91 -28.33 -18.21
C VAL A 29 -1.44 -27.06 -18.90
N ALA A 30 -2.55 -27.13 -19.63
CA ALA A 30 -3.17 -25.97 -20.27
C ALA A 30 -3.65 -24.96 -19.23
N ALA A 31 -4.25 -25.39 -18.12
CA ALA A 31 -4.67 -24.51 -17.03
C ALA A 31 -3.48 -23.80 -16.35
N ILE A 32 -2.37 -24.51 -16.13
CA ILE A 32 -1.12 -23.93 -15.62
C ILE A 32 -0.56 -22.91 -16.62
N PHE A 33 -0.57 -23.23 -17.93
CA PHE A 33 -0.09 -22.32 -18.96
C PHE A 33 -0.95 -21.06 -19.05
N ILE A 34 -2.28 -21.19 -18.98
CA ILE A 34 -3.22 -20.05 -18.91
C ILE A 34 -2.96 -19.22 -17.64
N ALA A 35 -2.74 -19.87 -16.50
CA ALA A 35 -2.42 -19.17 -15.24
C ALA A 35 -1.09 -18.39 -15.33
N ILE A 36 -0.06 -18.96 -15.99
CA ILE A 36 1.23 -18.27 -16.20
C ILE A 36 1.07 -17.10 -17.18
N VAL A 37 0.35 -17.28 -18.28
CA VAL A 37 0.11 -16.23 -19.30
C VAL A 37 -0.83 -15.15 -18.77
N ALA A 38 -1.83 -15.50 -17.95
CA ALA A 38 -2.76 -14.56 -17.32
C ALA A 38 -2.18 -13.91 -16.06
N SER A 39 -1.12 -14.48 -15.47
CA SER A 39 -0.47 -13.96 -14.26
C SER A 39 -0.07 -12.48 -14.36
N PRO A 40 0.49 -11.95 -15.47
CA PRO A 40 0.77 -10.52 -15.61
C PRO A 40 -0.48 -9.64 -15.55
N TYR A 41 -1.65 -10.18 -15.94
CA TYR A 41 -2.93 -9.45 -15.89
C TYR A 41 -3.58 -9.49 -14.51
N TRP A 42 -3.29 -10.50 -13.69
CA TRP A 42 -3.84 -10.67 -12.34
C TRP A 42 -2.89 -10.17 -11.24
N THR A 43 -1.60 -10.33 -11.44
CA THR A 43 -0.56 -9.72 -10.63
C THR A 43 -0.16 -8.39 -11.23
N GLY A 44 -1.11 -7.57 -11.67
CA GLY A 44 -0.81 -6.19 -12.01
C GLY A 44 0.06 -5.66 -10.89
N LYS A 45 1.35 -5.37 -11.17
CA LYS A 45 2.23 -4.74 -10.19
C LYS A 45 1.41 -3.62 -9.59
N SER A 46 1.11 -3.73 -8.29
CA SER A 46 0.57 -2.60 -7.55
C SER A 46 1.45 -1.43 -7.94
N ILE A 47 0.85 -0.30 -8.29
CA ILE A 47 1.62 0.92 -8.38
C ILE A 47 2.34 0.99 -7.05
N ASP A 48 3.67 1.04 -7.06
CA ASP A 48 4.43 1.41 -5.89
C ASP A 48 4.05 2.85 -5.59
N THR A 49 3.02 3.00 -4.76
CA THR A 49 2.53 4.30 -4.33
C THR A 49 3.42 4.90 -3.25
N GLU A 50 4.34 4.07 -2.75
CA GLU A 50 5.28 4.47 -1.70
C GLU A 50 6.68 3.95 -2.01
N GLN A 51 7.67 4.85 -1.95
CA GLN A 51 9.07 4.48 -1.98
C GLN A 51 9.78 5.10 -0.79
N THR A 52 10.46 4.25 -0.02
CA THR A 52 11.23 4.70 1.15
C THR A 52 12.57 5.23 0.70
N VAL A 53 12.86 6.47 1.08
CA VAL A 53 14.11 7.16 0.74
C VAL A 53 14.78 7.63 2.01
N ASN A 54 16.07 7.28 2.17
CA ASN A 54 16.93 7.88 3.18
C ASN A 54 17.31 9.29 2.72
N VAL A 55 16.56 10.30 3.14
CA VAL A 55 16.77 11.68 2.65
C VAL A 55 17.82 12.39 3.50
N VAL A 56 17.90 12.11 4.81
CA VAL A 56 18.79 12.86 5.70
C VAL A 56 19.31 12.06 6.90
N THR A 57 18.47 11.72 7.85
CA THR A 57 18.79 11.02 9.11
C THR A 57 17.74 10.00 9.50
N GLY A 58 16.76 9.78 8.64
CA GLY A 58 15.64 8.89 8.85
C GLY A 58 15.14 8.30 7.53
N ASN A 59 14.17 7.43 7.62
CA ASN A 59 13.49 6.88 6.45
C ASN A 59 12.33 7.81 6.07
N SER A 60 12.61 8.83 5.28
CA SER A 60 11.54 9.61 4.63
C SER A 60 11.04 8.90 3.41
N SER A 61 9.72 8.81 3.26
CA SER A 61 9.04 8.15 2.14
C SER A 61 8.39 9.19 1.23
N PHE A 62 8.49 8.96 -0.09
CA PHE A 62 7.64 9.64 -1.06
C PHE A 62 6.36 8.83 -1.24
N HIS A 63 5.22 9.49 -1.07
CA HIS A 63 3.91 8.90 -1.30
C HIS A 63 3.24 9.61 -2.47
N LEU A 64 2.75 8.87 -3.45
CA LEU A 64 1.86 9.42 -4.46
C LEU A 64 0.52 9.76 -3.80
N ALA A 65 0.31 11.04 -3.53
CA ALA A 65 -0.90 11.54 -2.87
C ALA A 65 -2.09 11.55 -3.82
N ASN A 66 -1.85 11.92 -5.09
CA ASN A 66 -2.88 12.05 -6.10
C ASN A 66 -2.32 11.91 -7.52
N SER A 67 -3.14 11.38 -8.44
CA SER A 67 -2.82 11.29 -9.87
C SER A 67 -4.08 11.49 -10.70
N ILE A 68 -4.17 12.63 -11.39
CA ILE A 68 -5.36 13.03 -12.17
C ILE A 68 -4.96 13.28 -13.62
N TYR A 69 -5.66 12.67 -14.56
CA TYR A 69 -5.42 12.80 -15.99
C TYR A 69 -6.63 13.36 -16.74
N ASN A 70 -6.40 14.41 -17.51
CA ASN A 70 -7.38 14.94 -18.45
C ASN A 70 -7.04 14.50 -19.87
N LYS A 71 -7.82 13.54 -20.38
CA LYS A 71 -7.63 12.97 -21.74
C LYS A 71 -7.77 13.99 -22.86
N GLN A 72 -8.61 15.01 -22.69
CA GLN A 72 -8.88 15.99 -23.73
C GLN A 72 -7.70 16.95 -23.93
N SER A 73 -7.08 17.37 -22.81
CA SER A 73 -5.93 18.27 -22.85
C SER A 73 -4.58 17.56 -22.91
N GLY A 74 -4.54 16.24 -22.73
CA GLY A 74 -3.30 15.47 -22.65
C GLY A 74 -2.42 15.89 -21.46
N LYS A 75 -3.04 16.34 -20.34
CA LYS A 75 -2.35 16.82 -19.15
C LYS A 75 -2.64 15.92 -17.95
N MET A 76 -1.60 15.69 -17.16
CA MET A 76 -1.68 14.94 -15.89
C MET A 76 -1.11 15.77 -14.76
N LEU A 77 -1.73 15.68 -13.61
CA LEU A 77 -1.26 16.22 -12.34
C LEU A 77 -0.86 15.06 -11.44
N LEU A 78 0.35 15.12 -10.91
CA LEU A 78 0.89 14.19 -9.93
C LEU A 78 1.24 14.98 -8.68
N GLU A 79 0.71 14.56 -7.55
CA GLU A 79 0.94 15.18 -6.25
C GLU A 79 1.63 14.17 -5.34
N TYR A 80 2.81 14.54 -4.85
CA TYR A 80 3.64 13.69 -3.98
C TYR A 80 3.79 14.31 -2.61
N TYR A 81 3.57 13.48 -1.60
CA TYR A 81 3.90 13.79 -0.21
C TYR A 81 5.25 13.18 0.14
N LEU A 82 6.08 13.95 0.85
CA LEU A 82 7.36 13.51 1.41
C LEU A 82 7.32 13.64 2.93
N GLY A 83 7.49 12.54 3.63
CA GLY A 83 7.50 12.53 5.10
C GLY A 83 7.89 11.18 5.67
N ASP A 84 7.84 11.07 6.98
CA ASP A 84 8.02 9.79 7.66
C ASP A 84 6.87 8.85 7.31
N SER A 85 7.20 7.62 6.95
CA SER A 85 6.22 6.57 6.64
C SER A 85 5.34 6.21 7.85
N THR A 86 5.78 6.52 9.06
CA THR A 86 5.11 6.16 10.31
C THR A 86 4.32 7.29 10.94
N ASP A 87 4.76 8.54 10.80
CA ASP A 87 4.09 9.70 11.39
C ASP A 87 4.24 10.94 10.50
N VAL A 88 3.18 11.27 9.76
CA VAL A 88 3.10 12.44 8.87
C VAL A 88 3.19 13.78 9.64
N THR A 89 3.00 13.73 10.96
CA THR A 89 2.99 14.90 11.83
C THR A 89 4.28 15.09 12.62
N SER A 90 5.28 14.22 12.42
CA SER A 90 6.58 14.40 13.08
C SER A 90 7.41 15.45 12.33
N THR A 91 7.61 16.58 12.97
CA THR A 91 8.38 17.74 12.47
C THR A 91 9.91 17.55 12.61
N SER A 92 10.38 16.35 12.87
CA SER A 92 11.77 16.13 13.32
C SER A 92 12.85 16.46 12.28
N ASP A 93 12.51 16.58 10.98
CA ASP A 93 13.49 16.74 9.89
C ASP A 93 13.21 17.92 8.95
N ASP A 94 12.36 18.88 9.32
CA ASP A 94 11.99 20.02 8.48
C ASP A 94 13.17 20.87 8.00
N SER A 95 14.20 21.05 8.85
CA SER A 95 15.38 21.84 8.50
C SER A 95 16.12 21.25 7.28
N ASP A 96 16.09 19.94 7.16
CA ASP A 96 16.80 19.23 6.11
C ASP A 96 15.97 19.16 4.84
N LEU A 97 14.65 18.96 4.94
CA LEU A 97 13.74 19.00 3.79
C LEU A 97 13.68 20.41 3.18
N SER A 98 13.84 21.47 3.98
CA SER A 98 13.91 22.85 3.49
C SER A 98 15.12 23.09 2.55
N ASN A 99 16.22 22.35 2.78
CA ASN A 99 17.42 22.43 1.96
C ASN A 99 17.38 21.57 0.68
N LEU A 100 16.25 20.93 0.38
CA LEU A 100 16.09 20.10 -0.80
C LEU A 100 15.29 20.81 -1.90
N LYS A 101 15.75 20.64 -3.11
CA LYS A 101 15.00 20.82 -4.36
C LYS A 101 14.98 19.50 -5.13
N TYR A 102 14.06 19.36 -6.05
CA TYR A 102 13.85 18.10 -6.78
C TYR A 102 14.02 18.33 -8.28
N ALA A 103 14.95 17.61 -8.90
CA ALA A 103 14.96 17.43 -10.34
C ALA A 103 14.02 16.29 -10.69
N THR A 104 13.13 16.51 -11.63
CA THR A 104 12.10 15.55 -12.04
C THR A 104 12.19 15.27 -13.52
N ARG A 105 11.89 14.04 -13.90
CA ARG A 105 11.81 13.58 -15.28
C ARG A 105 10.61 12.65 -15.41
N VAL A 106 9.89 12.75 -16.53
CA VAL A 106 8.78 11.84 -16.84
C VAL A 106 8.97 11.26 -18.22
N VAL A 107 8.90 9.94 -18.32
CA VAL A 107 9.13 9.19 -19.55
C VAL A 107 7.93 8.29 -19.83
N ASN A 108 7.43 8.33 -21.05
CA ASN A 108 6.45 7.38 -21.52
C ASN A 108 7.15 6.10 -21.99
N MET A 109 7.05 5.03 -21.19
CA MET A 109 7.73 3.76 -21.44
C MET A 109 7.13 2.96 -22.60
N SER A 110 5.87 3.24 -22.97
CA SER A 110 5.21 2.57 -24.09
C SER A 110 5.52 3.18 -25.45
N ARG A 111 6.34 4.24 -25.47
CA ARG A 111 6.69 5.03 -26.66
C ARG A 111 8.16 5.42 -26.61
N GLY A 112 8.76 5.68 -27.76
CA GLY A 112 10.14 6.15 -27.82
C GLY A 112 11.21 5.05 -27.77
N GLY A 113 10.85 3.78 -27.93
CA GLY A 113 11.79 2.65 -27.90
C GLY A 113 12.28 2.31 -26.48
N GLU A 114 13.52 1.80 -26.35
CA GLU A 114 14.08 1.34 -25.07
C GLU A 114 14.21 2.46 -24.02
N ASP A 115 14.52 3.68 -24.45
CA ASP A 115 14.69 4.84 -23.57
C ASP A 115 13.37 5.56 -23.24
N GLY A 116 12.28 5.22 -23.93
CA GLY A 116 10.98 5.87 -23.80
C GLY A 116 10.94 7.28 -24.44
N GLU A 117 9.74 7.89 -24.44
CA GLU A 117 9.52 9.28 -24.89
C GLU A 117 9.49 10.21 -23.68
N GLU A 118 10.44 11.15 -23.58
CA GLU A 118 10.44 12.15 -22.51
C GLU A 118 9.32 13.17 -22.73
N LEU A 119 8.55 13.44 -21.66
CA LEU A 119 7.40 14.32 -21.69
C LEU A 119 7.73 15.70 -21.10
N ALA A 120 7.03 16.73 -21.59
CA ALA A 120 7.15 18.07 -21.05
C ALA A 120 6.53 18.14 -19.65
N ILE A 121 7.30 18.65 -18.68
CA ILE A 121 6.89 18.74 -17.28
C ILE A 121 7.07 20.15 -16.72
N LYS A 122 6.26 20.46 -15.70
CA LYS A 122 6.48 21.57 -14.79
C LYS A 122 6.40 21.03 -13.37
N SER A 123 7.48 21.10 -12.62
CA SER A 123 7.59 20.63 -11.25
C SER A 123 7.68 21.82 -10.30
N GLN A 124 6.96 21.75 -9.18
CA GLN A 124 6.91 22.79 -8.17
C GLN A 124 6.88 22.17 -6.77
N LYS A 125 7.85 22.51 -5.93
CA LYS A 125 7.81 22.25 -4.49
C LYS A 125 6.87 23.28 -3.87
N ILE A 126 5.75 22.81 -3.30
CA ILE A 126 4.73 23.66 -2.69
C ILE A 126 5.18 24.06 -1.28
N ASN A 127 5.63 23.08 -0.50
CA ASN A 127 6.28 23.25 0.80
C ASN A 127 7.35 22.16 0.99
N ASN A 128 7.84 21.97 2.21
CA ASN A 128 8.87 20.97 2.49
C ASN A 128 8.41 19.55 2.23
N HIS A 129 7.13 19.29 2.35
CA HIS A 129 6.53 17.96 2.29
C HIS A 129 5.70 17.71 1.04
N PHE A 130 5.51 18.70 0.14
CA PHE A 130 4.58 18.53 -0.96
C PHE A 130 5.18 18.99 -2.29
N LEU A 131 5.29 18.03 -3.20
CA LEU A 131 5.82 18.22 -4.55
C LEU A 131 4.70 17.96 -5.57
N VAL A 132 4.54 18.90 -6.51
CA VAL A 132 3.57 18.81 -7.59
C VAL A 132 4.31 18.71 -8.92
N ILE A 133 3.90 17.77 -9.78
CA ILE A 133 4.44 17.59 -11.13
C ILE A 133 3.26 17.65 -12.11
N GLU A 134 3.25 18.67 -12.97
CA GLU A 134 2.34 18.77 -14.10
C GLU A 134 3.03 18.19 -15.34
N VAL A 135 2.42 17.19 -15.95
CA VAL A 135 2.90 16.53 -17.16
C VAL A 135 2.02 16.96 -18.33
N SER A 136 2.61 17.28 -19.47
CA SER A 136 1.90 17.71 -20.67
C SER A 136 2.31 16.87 -21.90
N GLY A 137 1.42 16.80 -22.90
CA GLY A 137 1.69 16.07 -24.14
C GLY A 137 1.40 14.57 -24.04
N ILE A 138 0.71 14.14 -22.99
CA ILE A 138 0.31 12.73 -22.82
C ILE A 138 -0.78 12.39 -23.85
N LYS A 139 -0.52 11.39 -24.67
CA LYS A 139 -1.48 10.88 -25.64
C LYS A 139 -2.33 9.78 -25.01
N ASN A 140 -3.59 9.67 -25.44
CA ASN A 140 -4.46 8.54 -25.03
C ASN A 140 -3.79 7.21 -25.40
N GLY A 141 -3.93 6.21 -24.53
CA GLY A 141 -3.23 4.95 -24.68
C GLY A 141 -1.74 5.07 -24.39
N PHE A 142 -1.38 5.88 -23.38
CA PHE A 142 0.02 6.07 -23.00
C PHE A 142 0.63 4.81 -22.31
N GLY A 143 -0.22 3.90 -21.80
CA GLY A 143 0.23 2.70 -21.12
C GLY A 143 0.88 2.98 -19.76
N ASP A 144 2.21 3.04 -19.73
CA ASP A 144 3.00 3.24 -18.52
C ASP A 144 3.86 4.52 -18.60
N LEU A 145 3.82 5.34 -17.55
CA LEU A 145 4.73 6.45 -17.33
C LEU A 145 5.72 6.11 -16.23
N LYS A 146 6.99 6.40 -16.46
CA LYS A 146 8.04 6.37 -15.42
C LYS A 146 8.30 7.81 -14.97
N ILE A 147 8.26 8.03 -13.66
CA ILE A 147 8.56 9.31 -13.04
C ILE A 147 9.83 9.14 -12.21
N ASP A 148 10.85 9.89 -12.55
CA ASP A 148 12.13 9.94 -11.86
C ASP A 148 12.19 11.23 -11.02
N ILE A 149 12.39 11.13 -9.72
CA ILE A 149 12.56 12.25 -8.80
C ILE A 149 13.96 12.14 -8.19
N LEU A 150 14.79 13.18 -8.39
CA LEU A 150 16.13 13.25 -7.83
C LEU A 150 16.22 14.40 -6.83
N PRO A 151 16.35 14.11 -5.53
CA PRO A 151 16.65 15.12 -4.53
C PRO A 151 18.00 15.78 -4.79
N GLN A 152 18.10 17.10 -4.60
CA GLN A 152 19.31 17.86 -4.77
C GLN A 152 19.45 18.88 -3.65
N LYS A 153 20.64 19.01 -3.07
CA LYS A 153 20.93 20.05 -2.07
C LYS A 153 20.83 21.45 -2.68
N VAL A 154 20.11 22.34 -2.02
CA VAL A 154 20.10 23.78 -2.35
C VAL A 154 21.39 24.40 -1.85
N ASN A 155 21.71 24.23 -0.56
CA ASN A 155 22.97 24.66 0.02
C ASN A 155 23.92 23.47 0.20
N LYS A 156 24.96 23.43 -0.64
CA LYS A 156 25.95 22.34 -0.66
C LYS A 156 26.85 22.29 0.59
N ARG A 157 26.86 23.33 1.43
CA ARG A 157 27.66 23.40 2.66
C ARG A 157 27.01 22.72 3.84
N VAL A 158 25.72 22.46 3.76
CA VAL A 158 25.00 21.71 4.80
C VAL A 158 25.44 20.25 4.78
N ASN A 159 25.77 19.73 5.94
CA ASN A 159 26.18 18.34 6.11
C ASN A 159 24.95 17.43 6.03
N MET A 160 24.60 17.00 4.85
CA MET A 160 23.53 16.06 4.52
C MET A 160 24.08 15.01 3.56
N GLN A 161 23.37 13.90 3.42
CA GLN A 161 23.67 12.86 2.44
C GLN A 161 23.75 13.46 1.01
N ASP A 162 24.77 13.07 0.27
CA ASP A 162 24.88 13.43 -1.13
C ASP A 162 24.04 12.49 -2.02
N PHE A 163 23.17 13.08 -2.80
CA PHE A 163 22.39 12.35 -3.80
C PHE A 163 23.18 12.28 -5.11
N SER A 164 23.59 11.08 -5.48
CA SER A 164 24.26 10.86 -6.78
C SER A 164 23.21 10.87 -7.90
N LYS A 165 23.67 11.13 -9.13
CA LYS A 165 22.80 11.11 -10.34
C LYS A 165 22.09 9.76 -10.55
N ASN A 166 22.49 8.72 -9.84
CA ASN A 166 21.92 7.36 -9.96
C ASN A 166 20.91 7.05 -8.84
N ASN A 167 20.68 7.95 -7.90
CA ASN A 167 19.75 7.74 -6.79
C ASN A 167 18.38 8.37 -7.08
N TYR A 168 17.83 8.07 -8.25
CA TYR A 168 16.45 8.45 -8.57
C TYR A 168 15.46 7.64 -7.73
N ILE A 169 14.44 8.35 -7.28
CA ILE A 169 13.23 7.75 -6.75
C ILE A 169 12.30 7.54 -7.94
N GLU A 170 11.98 6.30 -8.22
CA GLU A 170 11.26 5.93 -9.43
C GLU A 170 9.81 5.54 -9.09
N PHE A 171 8.86 6.15 -9.78
CA PHE A 171 7.45 5.75 -9.74
C PHE A 171 7.00 5.31 -11.12
N PHE A 172 6.11 4.32 -11.16
CA PHE A 172 5.48 3.85 -12.39
C PHE A 172 3.97 4.07 -12.30
N ILE A 173 3.41 4.80 -13.26
CA ILE A 173 1.99 5.12 -13.31
C ILE A 173 1.37 4.47 -14.53
N LYS A 174 0.37 3.63 -14.30
CA LYS A 174 -0.39 2.94 -15.35
C LYS A 174 -1.64 3.73 -15.72
N GLU A 175 -1.96 3.82 -17.03
CA GLU A 175 -3.12 4.56 -17.52
C GLU A 175 -4.44 4.12 -16.87
N ASN A 176 -4.61 2.82 -16.63
CA ASN A 176 -5.83 2.26 -16.04
C ASN A 176 -5.96 2.47 -14.52
N LYS A 177 -5.00 3.14 -13.89
CA LYS A 177 -4.96 3.39 -12.44
C LYS A 177 -5.02 4.89 -12.10
N VAL A 178 -5.06 5.75 -13.11
CA VAL A 178 -5.11 7.20 -12.91
C VAL A 178 -6.56 7.67 -12.88
N ASP A 179 -6.86 8.59 -11.98
CA ASP A 179 -8.18 9.23 -11.92
C ASP A 179 -8.39 10.12 -13.15
N LEU A 180 -9.53 9.93 -13.81
CA LEU A 180 -9.87 10.69 -15.00
C LEU A 180 -10.68 11.92 -14.65
N THR A 181 -10.39 13.04 -15.30
CA THR A 181 -11.15 14.26 -15.18
C THR A 181 -11.40 14.93 -16.54
N SER A 182 -12.51 15.64 -16.65
CA SER A 182 -12.76 16.60 -17.74
C SER A 182 -12.36 18.03 -17.37
N SER A 183 -12.08 18.27 -16.09
CA SER A 183 -11.71 19.59 -15.58
C SER A 183 -10.24 19.89 -15.83
N LYS A 184 -9.87 21.18 -15.73
CA LYS A 184 -8.47 21.62 -15.82
C LYS A 184 -7.68 21.04 -14.65
N VAL A 185 -6.54 20.38 -14.93
CA VAL A 185 -5.71 19.73 -13.91
C VAL A 185 -4.76 20.70 -13.20
N THR A 186 -4.31 21.77 -13.92
CA THR A 186 -3.45 22.81 -13.33
C THR A 186 -4.26 23.62 -12.32
N LYS A 187 -3.76 23.75 -11.12
CA LYS A 187 -4.39 24.46 -10.00
C LYS A 187 -3.59 25.72 -9.64
N SER A 188 -4.18 26.59 -8.80
CA SER A 188 -3.44 27.68 -8.17
C SER A 188 -2.61 27.15 -7.00
N TYR A 189 -1.60 27.92 -6.56
CA TYR A 189 -0.79 27.57 -5.38
C TYR A 189 -1.67 27.33 -4.14
N GLN A 190 -2.67 28.17 -3.91
CA GLN A 190 -3.61 28.01 -2.79
C GLN A 190 -4.39 26.69 -2.85
N ASN A 191 -4.78 26.26 -4.05
CA ASN A 191 -5.48 24.99 -4.21
C ASN A 191 -4.54 23.80 -3.95
N TYR A 192 -3.25 23.89 -4.29
CA TYR A 192 -2.29 22.86 -3.92
C TYR A 192 -2.07 22.75 -2.40
N ILE A 193 -2.09 23.87 -1.68
CA ILE A 193 -2.07 23.85 -0.20
C ILE A 193 -3.34 23.18 0.35
N LEU A 194 -4.51 23.42 -0.25
CA LEU A 194 -5.76 22.74 0.16
C LEU A 194 -5.71 21.24 -0.12
N ASP A 195 -5.12 20.81 -1.25
CA ASP A 195 -4.94 19.40 -1.57
C ASP A 195 -3.99 18.73 -0.57
N TYR A 196 -2.88 19.38 -0.24
CA TYR A 196 -1.95 18.92 0.79
C TYR A 196 -2.65 18.75 2.14
N ARG A 197 -3.38 19.77 2.59
CA ARG A 197 -4.20 19.73 3.80
C ARG A 197 -5.18 18.55 3.79
N GLN A 198 -5.89 18.36 2.68
CA GLN A 198 -6.85 17.27 2.54
C GLN A 198 -6.17 15.90 2.56
N TYR A 199 -4.98 15.80 1.98
CA TYR A 199 -4.16 14.59 2.02
C TYR A 199 -3.80 14.22 3.47
N LEU A 200 -3.30 15.17 4.27
CA LEU A 200 -2.96 14.95 5.69
C LEU A 200 -4.18 14.47 6.48
N ILE A 201 -5.32 15.15 6.33
CA ILE A 201 -6.58 14.76 6.99
C ILE A 201 -6.99 13.33 6.60
N ASN A 202 -6.88 12.98 5.32
CA ASN A 202 -7.26 11.65 4.85
C ASN A 202 -6.28 10.57 5.36
N TRP A 203 -5.01 10.91 5.50
CA TRP A 203 -3.99 10.04 6.07
C TRP A 203 -4.32 9.67 7.52
N ASP A 204 -4.60 10.68 8.35
CA ASP A 204 -4.95 10.45 9.75
C ASP A 204 -6.29 9.71 9.90
N LYS A 205 -7.28 10.00 9.07
CA LYS A 205 -8.52 9.20 9.02
C LYS A 205 -8.28 7.72 8.71
N LYS A 206 -7.32 7.38 7.84
CA LYS A 206 -6.93 5.99 7.59
C LYS A 206 -6.31 5.36 8.82
N LYS A 207 -5.44 6.10 9.56
CA LYS A 207 -4.87 5.63 10.83
C LYS A 207 -5.97 5.38 11.88
N ILE A 208 -6.91 6.30 12.03
CA ILE A 208 -8.08 6.14 12.92
C ILE A 208 -8.86 4.87 12.56
N SER A 209 -9.15 4.66 11.28
CA SER A 209 -9.85 3.45 10.83
C SER A 209 -9.09 2.16 11.16
N LYS A 210 -7.77 2.18 11.05
CA LYS A 210 -6.92 1.04 11.43
C LYS A 210 -7.01 0.75 12.94
N GLU A 211 -6.90 1.79 13.77
CA GLU A 211 -7.03 1.66 15.22
C GLU A 211 -8.44 1.18 15.65
N GLN A 212 -9.49 1.67 14.98
CA GLN A 212 -10.86 1.19 15.21
C GLN A 212 -11.01 -0.31 14.91
N ASN A 213 -10.37 -0.81 13.84
CA ASN A 213 -10.36 -2.24 13.54
C ASN A 213 -9.59 -3.02 14.63
N THR A 214 -8.44 -2.51 15.08
CA THR A 214 -7.69 -3.12 16.20
C THR A 214 -8.57 -3.22 17.47
N ILE A 215 -9.33 -2.18 17.81
CA ILE A 215 -10.27 -2.19 18.94
C ILE A 215 -11.33 -3.27 18.74
N LYS A 216 -11.91 -3.34 17.55
CA LYS A 216 -12.95 -4.34 17.23
C LYS A 216 -12.43 -5.77 17.37
N ASP A 217 -11.24 -6.05 16.86
CA ASP A 217 -10.61 -7.37 16.92
C ASP A 217 -10.26 -7.74 18.37
N ALA A 218 -9.72 -6.79 19.14
CA ALA A 218 -9.44 -6.98 20.55
C ALA A 218 -10.72 -7.24 21.37
N GLN A 219 -11.81 -6.53 21.10
CA GLN A 219 -13.12 -6.78 21.74
C GLN A 219 -13.65 -8.17 21.43
N ALA A 220 -13.56 -8.64 20.19
CA ALA A 220 -13.96 -9.99 19.81
C ALA A 220 -13.11 -11.06 20.52
N THR A 221 -11.80 -10.82 20.64
CA THR A 221 -10.88 -11.70 21.38
C THR A 221 -11.25 -11.76 22.86
N ILE A 222 -11.49 -10.60 23.50
CA ILE A 222 -11.92 -10.54 24.90
C ILE A 222 -13.20 -11.36 25.12
N GLN A 223 -14.20 -11.19 24.24
CA GLN A 223 -15.46 -11.94 24.35
C GLN A 223 -15.24 -13.46 24.27
N ASN A 224 -14.39 -13.91 23.33
CA ASN A 224 -14.07 -15.34 23.18
C ASN A 224 -13.29 -15.87 24.41
N SER A 225 -12.29 -15.11 24.88
CA SER A 225 -11.51 -15.48 26.05
C SER A 225 -12.37 -15.51 27.31
N GLN A 226 -13.33 -14.59 27.45
CA GLN A 226 -14.27 -14.59 28.58
C GLN A 226 -15.17 -15.84 28.58
N ASN A 227 -15.73 -16.22 27.44
CA ASN A 227 -16.55 -17.44 27.32
C ASN A 227 -15.75 -18.71 27.68
N ASN A 228 -14.48 -18.75 27.22
CA ASN A 228 -13.58 -19.85 27.53
C ASN A 228 -13.19 -19.88 29.03
N LEU A 229 -12.97 -18.71 29.62
CA LEU A 229 -12.66 -18.53 31.04
C LEU A 229 -13.78 -19.02 31.90
N ASP A 230 -15.02 -18.65 31.60
CA ASP A 230 -16.20 -19.10 32.33
C ASP A 230 -16.37 -20.64 32.22
N SER A 231 -16.13 -21.21 31.05
CA SER A 231 -16.11 -22.65 30.82
C SER A 231 -15.01 -23.36 31.62
N ALA A 232 -13.79 -22.80 31.64
CA ALA A 232 -12.66 -23.36 32.38
C ALA A 232 -12.90 -23.32 33.89
N LYS A 233 -13.45 -22.23 34.43
CA LYS A 233 -13.83 -22.09 35.84
C LYS A 233 -14.91 -23.12 36.24
N ALA A 234 -15.93 -23.29 35.41
CA ALA A 234 -16.99 -24.29 35.67
C ALA A 234 -16.48 -25.75 35.64
N LYS A 235 -15.44 -26.03 34.83
CA LYS A 235 -14.79 -27.34 34.79
C LYS A 235 -13.88 -27.56 35.99
N LEU A 236 -13.12 -26.53 36.41
CA LEU A 236 -12.23 -26.60 37.57
C LEU A 236 -12.96 -27.06 38.82
N GLU A 237 -14.23 -26.65 39.02
CA GLU A 237 -15.06 -27.06 40.16
C GLU A 237 -15.46 -28.55 40.15
N LYS A 238 -15.42 -29.19 38.98
CA LYS A 238 -15.92 -30.56 38.76
C LYS A 238 -14.83 -31.62 38.61
N VAL A 239 -13.56 -31.21 38.41
CA VAL A 239 -12.46 -32.13 38.15
C VAL A 239 -11.74 -32.56 39.43
N GLY A 240 -11.09 -33.74 39.38
CA GLY A 240 -10.23 -34.24 40.45
C GLY A 240 -8.89 -33.48 40.51
N ASP A 241 -8.17 -33.63 41.64
CA ASP A 241 -6.97 -32.86 41.93
C ASP A 241 -5.87 -32.96 40.86
N SER A 242 -5.74 -34.09 40.18
CA SER A 242 -4.77 -34.31 39.13
C SER A 242 -4.96 -33.43 37.88
N GLN A 243 -6.15 -32.85 37.67
CA GLN A 243 -6.46 -31.99 36.51
C GLN A 243 -6.63 -30.51 36.89
N LYS A 244 -6.71 -30.19 38.18
CA LYS A 244 -6.90 -28.81 38.66
C LYS A 244 -5.80 -27.86 38.19
N GLU A 245 -4.55 -28.28 38.25
CA GLU A 245 -3.41 -27.47 37.85
C GLU A 245 -3.49 -27.05 36.38
N ASN A 246 -3.92 -27.95 35.49
CA ASN A 246 -4.10 -27.65 34.08
C ASN A 246 -5.17 -26.56 33.86
N TYR A 247 -6.32 -26.67 34.56
CA TYR A 247 -7.37 -25.64 34.44
C TYR A 247 -6.96 -24.33 35.08
N GLN A 248 -6.21 -24.33 36.18
CA GLN A 248 -5.66 -23.09 36.77
C GLN A 248 -4.70 -22.38 35.82
N THR A 249 -3.82 -23.11 35.16
CA THR A 249 -2.91 -22.56 34.14
C THR A 249 -3.69 -21.97 32.94
N GLN A 250 -4.72 -22.68 32.46
CA GLN A 250 -5.59 -22.22 31.41
C GLN A 250 -6.34 -20.92 31.80
N ILE A 251 -6.88 -20.86 33.03
CA ILE A 251 -7.57 -19.69 33.58
C ILE A 251 -6.62 -18.50 33.61
N SER A 252 -5.40 -18.67 34.14
CA SER A 252 -4.39 -17.61 34.20
C SER A 252 -4.00 -17.08 32.82
N SER A 253 -3.85 -17.97 31.84
CA SER A 253 -3.57 -17.58 30.46
C SER A 253 -4.70 -16.75 29.87
N LEU A 254 -5.95 -17.16 30.04
CA LEU A 254 -7.12 -16.44 29.52
C LEU A 254 -7.31 -15.07 30.21
N GLU A 255 -7.05 -14.98 31.52
CA GLU A 255 -7.07 -13.70 32.24
C GLU A 255 -5.99 -12.75 31.75
N ASN A 256 -4.79 -13.24 31.44
CA ASN A 256 -3.72 -12.47 30.81
C ASN A 256 -4.12 -11.99 29.40
N ASP A 257 -4.64 -12.87 28.55
CA ASP A 257 -5.13 -12.50 27.21
C ASP A 257 -6.16 -11.38 27.26
N ILE A 258 -7.11 -11.46 28.20
CA ILE A 258 -8.13 -10.42 28.40
C ILE A 258 -7.48 -9.11 28.84
N SER A 259 -6.50 -9.16 29.73
CA SER A 259 -5.78 -7.97 30.23
C SER A 259 -4.99 -7.28 29.12
N GLU A 260 -4.26 -8.05 28.31
CA GLU A 260 -3.46 -7.53 27.19
C GLU A 260 -4.36 -6.88 26.13
N ASN A 261 -5.48 -7.51 25.76
CA ASN A 261 -6.41 -6.94 24.80
C ASN A 261 -7.10 -5.67 25.34
N LYS A 262 -7.40 -5.59 26.65
CA LYS A 262 -7.89 -4.33 27.27
C LYS A 262 -6.84 -3.22 27.19
N ALA A 263 -5.57 -3.54 27.42
CA ALA A 263 -4.47 -2.58 27.28
C ALA A 263 -4.33 -2.10 25.83
N ALA A 264 -4.41 -3.01 24.85
CA ALA A 264 -4.39 -2.67 23.42
C ALA A 264 -5.55 -1.73 23.05
N ILE A 265 -6.77 -1.97 23.51
CA ILE A 265 -7.92 -1.08 23.32
C ILE A 265 -7.62 0.34 23.85
N THR A 266 -7.09 0.41 25.08
CA THR A 266 -6.76 1.71 25.70
C THR A 266 -5.69 2.47 24.91
N GLN A 267 -4.68 1.76 24.39
CA GLN A 267 -3.64 2.34 23.56
C GLN A 267 -4.20 2.87 22.23
N SER A 268 -5.01 2.06 21.54
CA SER A 268 -5.65 2.47 20.29
C SER A 268 -6.60 3.66 20.48
N GLN A 269 -7.34 3.72 21.60
CA GLN A 269 -8.19 4.89 21.91
C GLN A 269 -7.37 6.17 22.10
N LYS A 270 -6.21 6.09 22.77
CA LYS A 270 -5.29 7.23 22.90
C LYS A 270 -4.73 7.66 21.55
N ALA A 271 -4.37 6.70 20.68
CA ALA A 271 -3.89 7.00 19.35
C ALA A 271 -4.97 7.70 18.49
N ILE A 272 -6.21 7.21 18.55
CA ILE A 272 -7.35 7.86 17.87
C ILE A 272 -7.52 9.29 18.33
N SER A 273 -7.52 9.55 19.65
CA SER A 273 -7.65 10.92 20.18
C SER A 273 -6.55 11.83 19.67
N LYS A 274 -5.29 11.34 19.62
CA LYS A 274 -4.17 12.12 19.06
C LYS A 274 -4.40 12.46 17.58
N TYR A 275 -4.85 11.51 16.75
CA TYR A 275 -5.11 11.78 15.33
C TYR A 275 -6.30 12.73 15.12
N GLU A 276 -7.34 12.65 15.97
CA GLU A 276 -8.46 13.58 15.93
C GLU A 276 -8.05 15.01 16.30
N ASP A 277 -7.18 15.17 17.29
CA ASP A 277 -6.57 16.44 17.66
C ASP A 277 -5.75 17.01 16.50
N THR A 278 -4.87 16.21 15.89
CA THR A 278 -4.10 16.60 14.71
C THR A 278 -5.02 17.04 13.54
N ILE A 279 -6.08 16.28 13.26
CA ILE A 279 -7.04 16.66 12.22
C ILE A 279 -7.71 18.02 12.52
N ARG A 280 -7.99 18.31 13.79
CA ARG A 280 -8.53 19.60 14.21
C ARG A 280 -7.54 20.72 13.95
N ASP A 281 -6.29 20.56 14.39
CA ASP A 281 -5.21 21.54 14.22
C ASP A 281 -4.97 21.83 12.73
N ILE A 282 -4.91 20.79 11.88
CA ILE A 282 -4.83 20.92 10.43
C ILE A 282 -6.03 21.75 9.89
N LYS A 283 -7.26 21.51 10.35
CA LYS A 283 -8.44 22.25 9.92
C LYS A 283 -8.42 23.70 10.36
N ASP A 284 -7.85 23.98 11.48
CA ASP A 284 -7.72 25.35 12.02
C ASP A 284 -6.57 26.13 11.36
N GLY A 285 -5.77 25.45 10.52
CA GLY A 285 -4.69 26.05 9.74
C GLY A 285 -3.33 25.94 10.41
N ASP A 286 -3.24 25.21 11.52
CA ASP A 286 -2.00 24.91 12.21
C ASP A 286 -1.38 23.63 11.62
N PHE A 287 -0.78 23.79 10.46
CA PHE A 287 0.00 22.75 9.77
C PHE A 287 1.11 23.42 8.95
N ASP A 288 2.22 22.73 8.72
CA ASP A 288 3.38 23.28 8.02
C ASP A 288 3.02 23.76 6.61
N ASN A 289 3.20 25.07 6.39
CA ASN A 289 3.05 25.75 5.12
C ASN A 289 4.37 25.83 4.36
#